data_3b939c468bc5abbe7fb2e6db80db1d32
#
_entry.id   3b939c468bc5abbe7fb2e6db80db1d32
#
_cell.length_a   1.000
_cell.length_b   1.000
_cell.length_c   1.000
_cell.angle_alpha   90.00
_cell.angle_beta   90.00
_cell.angle_gamma   90.00
#
_symmetry.space_group_name_H-M   'P 1'
#
loop_
_entity.id
_entity.type
_entity.pdbx_description
1 polymer ?
#
loop_
_entity_poly.entity_id
_entity_poly.type
_entity_poly.pdbx_seq_one_letter_code
_entity_poly.pdbx_strand_id
1 'polypeptide(L)'
;MSWLKKLMPARIRTEAPAGRKRSVPEGLWEKCDRCGAVLYRPELEENLEVCPKCNHHMPIRARVRLHAFLDAGSTSEIGAGLGPTDVLKFKDQKKYSDRIKAAQKATGERDALISLQGTLKGRPLVACAFDFAFMGGSMGSVVGERFALAAERALEIGSPLVCFSATGGARMQESLFSLMQMAKTSAALARLRAAKLPYISVMTHPTTGGVSASLAMLGDINLAEPEALIGFAGPRVIEQTVRETLPEGFQRSEFLVEHGAIDQICDRREIRDRVADLLALLMKQPRPVDEVEVAA
;
A
#
# COMPACT_ATOMS: atom_id res chain seq x y z
N MET A 1 4.71 -28.50 -75.87
CA MET A 1 5.09 -27.16 -75.45
C MET A 1 3.84 -26.31 -75.35
N SER A 2 3.39 -26.00 -74.13
CA SER A 2 2.05 -25.48 -73.88
C SER A 2 2.04 -23.95 -73.97
N TRP A 3 1.24 -23.44 -74.92
CA TRP A 3 0.98 -22.01 -75.17
C TRP A 3 0.10 -21.33 -74.08
N LEU A 4 -0.40 -22.08 -73.14
CA LEU A 4 -1.22 -21.60 -72.01
C LEU A 4 -0.49 -20.75 -70.93
N LYS A 5 0.85 -20.62 -71.01
CA LYS A 5 1.64 -19.79 -70.11
C LYS A 5 1.63 -18.27 -70.40
N LYS A 6 1.04 -17.84 -71.52
CA LYS A 6 1.03 -16.47 -72.02
C LYS A 6 -0.23 -15.67 -71.62
N LEU A 7 -1.20 -16.28 -70.96
CA LEU A 7 -2.49 -15.63 -70.55
C LEU A 7 -2.71 -15.39 -69.09
N MET A 8 -1.66 -15.48 -68.25
CA MET A 8 -1.80 -15.04 -66.87
C MET A 8 -1.47 -13.54 -66.72
N PRO A 9 -2.38 -12.72 -66.25
CA PRO A 9 -2.06 -11.34 -65.97
C PRO A 9 -0.94 -11.24 -64.90
N ALA A 10 -0.03 -10.30 -65.12
CA ALA A 10 1.06 -10.05 -64.20
C ALA A 10 0.50 -9.77 -62.77
N ARG A 11 0.85 -10.63 -61.80
CA ARG A 11 0.57 -10.36 -60.39
C ARG A 11 1.37 -9.12 -60.00
N ILE A 12 0.69 -7.99 -59.86
CA ILE A 12 1.22 -6.78 -59.22
C ILE A 12 1.47 -7.17 -57.76
N ARG A 13 2.70 -7.42 -57.39
CA ARG A 13 3.14 -7.42 -55.99
C ARG A 13 3.14 -5.95 -55.53
N THR A 14 2.07 -5.53 -54.91
CA THR A 14 2.10 -4.34 -54.04
C THR A 14 2.92 -4.71 -52.81
N GLU A 15 4.22 -4.48 -52.86
CA GLU A 15 5.03 -4.36 -51.67
C GLU A 15 4.61 -3.06 -51.02
N ALA A 16 3.69 -3.15 -50.04
CA ALA A 16 3.46 -2.05 -49.12
C ALA A 16 4.82 -1.77 -48.43
N PRO A 17 5.28 -0.51 -48.38
CA PRO A 17 6.49 -0.19 -47.65
C PRO A 17 6.28 -0.68 -46.21
N ALA A 18 7.23 -1.47 -45.71
CA ALA A 18 7.28 -1.91 -44.34
C ALA A 18 7.41 -0.66 -43.42
N GLY A 19 6.28 0.01 -43.20
CA GLY A 19 6.15 1.01 -42.18
C GLY A 19 6.53 0.30 -40.88
N ARG A 20 7.64 0.75 -40.25
CA ARG A 20 7.98 0.39 -38.89
C ARG A 20 6.69 0.44 -38.07
N LYS A 21 6.12 -0.71 -37.78
CA LYS A 21 5.12 -0.81 -36.70
C LYS A 21 5.81 -0.20 -35.48
N ARG A 22 5.45 1.01 -35.10
CA ARG A 22 5.81 1.59 -33.80
C ARG A 22 5.19 0.60 -32.81
N SER A 23 5.99 -0.30 -32.28
CA SER A 23 5.58 -1.08 -31.14
C SER A 23 5.31 -0.07 -30.03
N VAL A 24 4.07 -0.05 -29.56
CA VAL A 24 3.74 0.70 -28.33
C VAL A 24 4.69 0.15 -27.27
N PRO A 25 5.47 1.01 -26.56
CA PRO A 25 6.35 0.55 -25.52
C PRO A 25 5.57 -0.31 -24.54
N GLU A 26 6.10 -1.49 -24.20
CA GLU A 26 5.51 -2.35 -23.18
C GLU A 26 5.43 -1.57 -21.86
N GLY A 27 4.30 -1.67 -21.15
CA GLY A 27 4.09 -1.00 -19.87
C GLY A 27 3.39 0.37 -19.91
N LEU A 28 3.06 0.93 -21.09
CA LEU A 28 2.31 2.19 -21.19
C LEU A 28 0.80 2.05 -20.88
N TRP A 29 0.30 0.82 -20.92
CA TRP A 29 -1.13 0.53 -20.73
C TRP A 29 -1.31 -0.52 -19.65
N GLU A 30 -2.27 -0.31 -18.77
CA GLU A 30 -2.66 -1.23 -17.71
C GLU A 30 -4.16 -1.49 -17.77
N LYS A 31 -4.58 -2.69 -17.41
CA LYS A 31 -5.99 -3.05 -17.40
C LYS A 31 -6.51 -3.03 -15.98
N CYS A 32 -7.60 -2.28 -15.76
CA CYS A 32 -8.27 -2.32 -14.47
C CYS A 32 -8.86 -3.69 -14.20
N ASP A 33 -8.52 -4.29 -13.06
CA ASP A 33 -8.97 -5.64 -12.68
C ASP A 33 -10.48 -5.70 -12.44
N ARG A 34 -11.11 -4.58 -12.08
CA ARG A 34 -12.54 -4.52 -11.78
C ARG A 34 -13.40 -4.32 -13.02
N CYS A 35 -13.17 -3.25 -13.80
CA CYS A 35 -14.02 -2.89 -14.93
C CYS A 35 -13.45 -3.32 -16.29
N GLY A 36 -12.22 -3.83 -16.34
CA GLY A 36 -11.58 -4.27 -17.58
C GLY A 36 -11.12 -3.14 -18.51
N ALA A 37 -11.30 -1.87 -18.14
CA ALA A 37 -10.87 -0.73 -18.94
C ALA A 37 -9.35 -0.73 -19.11
N VAL A 38 -8.88 -0.39 -20.32
CA VAL A 38 -7.47 -0.16 -20.61
C VAL A 38 -7.15 1.29 -20.25
N LEU A 39 -6.20 1.47 -19.35
CA LEU A 39 -5.82 2.73 -18.74
C LEU A 39 -4.42 3.14 -19.19
N TYR A 40 -4.21 4.44 -19.43
CA TYR A 40 -2.90 4.98 -19.73
C TYR A 40 -2.10 5.14 -18.42
N ARG A 41 -0.92 4.55 -18.36
CA ARG A 41 -0.12 4.46 -17.12
C ARG A 41 0.16 5.81 -16.46
N PRO A 42 0.62 6.86 -17.18
CA PRO A 42 0.83 8.19 -16.59
C PRO A 42 -0.44 8.81 -15.98
N GLU A 43 -1.60 8.70 -16.65
CA GLU A 43 -2.88 9.17 -16.13
C GLU A 43 -3.29 8.44 -14.86
N LEU A 44 -3.01 7.12 -14.79
CA LEU A 44 -3.28 6.31 -13.62
C LEU A 44 -2.37 6.70 -12.44
N GLU A 45 -1.10 6.98 -12.70
CA GLU A 45 -0.13 7.45 -11.70
C GLU A 45 -0.52 8.83 -11.15
N GLU A 46 -0.90 9.77 -12.01
CA GLU A 46 -1.42 11.09 -11.59
C GLU A 46 -2.69 10.95 -10.74
N ASN A 47 -3.53 9.96 -11.04
CA ASN A 47 -4.74 9.64 -10.26
C ASN A 47 -4.47 8.69 -9.07
N LEU A 48 -3.22 8.58 -8.61
CA LEU A 48 -2.79 7.77 -7.47
C LEU A 48 -3.22 6.30 -7.57
N GLU A 49 -3.13 5.68 -8.74
CA GLU A 49 -3.55 4.30 -9.00
C GLU A 49 -5.06 4.06 -8.73
N VAL A 50 -5.89 5.09 -8.84
CA VAL A 50 -7.35 4.95 -8.81
C VAL A 50 -7.88 4.95 -10.23
N CYS A 51 -8.65 3.93 -10.60
CA CYS A 51 -9.21 3.81 -11.95
C CYS A 51 -10.15 4.99 -12.27
N PRO A 52 -9.89 5.82 -13.30
CA PRO A 52 -10.74 6.95 -13.62
C PRO A 52 -12.12 6.56 -14.16
N LYS A 53 -12.33 5.27 -14.50
CA LYS A 53 -13.60 4.78 -15.07
C LYS A 53 -14.55 4.23 -14.02
N CYS A 54 -14.04 3.56 -12.98
CA CYS A 54 -14.89 2.91 -11.98
C CYS A 54 -14.50 3.22 -10.53
N ASN A 55 -13.53 4.11 -10.31
CA ASN A 55 -12.98 4.47 -9.00
C ASN A 55 -12.42 3.28 -8.20
N HIS A 56 -12.06 2.18 -8.88
CA HIS A 56 -11.39 1.08 -8.20
C HIS A 56 -9.98 1.49 -7.77
N HIS A 57 -9.66 1.27 -6.48
CA HIS A 57 -8.35 1.53 -5.89
C HIS A 57 -7.41 0.37 -6.22
N MET A 58 -6.61 0.54 -7.26
CA MET A 58 -5.61 -0.45 -7.68
C MET A 58 -4.41 -0.46 -6.71
N PRO A 59 -3.59 -1.54 -6.68
CA PRO A 59 -2.41 -1.60 -5.84
C PRO A 59 -1.45 -0.44 -6.11
N ILE A 60 -0.96 0.20 -5.04
CA ILE A 60 0.06 1.25 -5.09
C ILE A 60 1.26 0.87 -4.25
N ARG A 61 2.46 1.17 -4.72
CA ARG A 61 3.70 0.91 -4.01
C ARG A 61 3.84 1.84 -2.80
N ALA A 62 4.39 1.33 -1.70
CA ALA A 62 4.51 2.08 -0.46
C ALA A 62 5.28 3.40 -0.61
N ARG A 63 6.40 3.39 -1.32
CA ARG A 63 7.22 4.59 -1.54
C ARG A 63 6.48 5.64 -2.37
N VAL A 64 5.76 5.22 -3.42
CA VAL A 64 4.93 6.12 -4.23
C VAL A 64 3.83 6.76 -3.38
N ARG A 65 3.14 5.95 -2.56
CA ARG A 65 2.11 6.44 -1.62
C ARG A 65 2.66 7.47 -0.66
N LEU A 66 3.80 7.21 -0.02
CA LEU A 66 4.39 8.12 0.95
C LEU A 66 4.88 9.44 0.32
N HIS A 67 5.44 9.39 -0.88
CA HIS A 67 5.84 10.61 -1.59
C HIS A 67 4.66 11.43 -2.11
N ALA A 68 3.53 10.81 -2.44
CA ALA A 68 2.30 11.52 -2.78
C ALA A 68 1.60 12.10 -1.53
N PHE A 69 1.81 11.49 -0.37
CA PHE A 69 1.20 11.89 0.88
C PHE A 69 1.96 13.01 1.60
N LEU A 70 3.28 12.93 1.67
CA LEU A 70 4.15 13.92 2.32
C LEU A 70 4.54 15.06 1.36
N ASP A 71 4.92 16.18 1.90
CA ASP A 71 5.36 17.34 1.12
C ASP A 71 6.65 17.02 0.35
N ALA A 72 6.73 17.47 -0.87
CA ALA A 72 7.88 17.21 -1.74
C ALA A 72 9.19 17.76 -1.11
N GLY A 73 10.25 16.96 -1.17
CA GLY A 73 11.57 17.36 -0.67
C GLY A 73 11.73 17.38 0.85
N SER A 74 10.66 17.08 1.62
CA SER A 74 10.69 17.10 3.10
C SER A 74 11.15 15.79 3.74
N THR A 75 11.27 14.70 2.96
CA THR A 75 11.34 13.34 3.48
C THR A 75 12.72 12.86 3.86
N SER A 76 12.82 12.11 4.96
CA SER A 76 14.01 11.37 5.39
C SER A 76 13.61 9.97 5.86
N GLU A 77 14.31 8.93 5.41
CA GLU A 77 13.95 7.54 5.69
C GLU A 77 14.47 7.08 7.06
N ILE A 78 13.59 6.46 7.84
CA ILE A 78 13.86 5.91 9.16
C ILE A 78 14.13 4.41 9.03
N GLY A 79 15.26 3.94 9.59
CA GLY A 79 15.61 2.52 9.58
C GLY A 79 15.96 1.96 8.19
N ALA A 80 16.41 2.81 7.24
CA ALA A 80 16.79 2.41 5.88
C ALA A 80 17.84 1.28 5.83
N GLY A 81 18.73 1.21 6.82
CA GLY A 81 19.78 0.20 6.92
C GLY A 81 19.29 -1.19 7.34
N LEU A 82 18.09 -1.30 7.89
CA LEU A 82 17.55 -2.58 8.40
C LEU A 82 17.18 -3.51 7.26
N GLY A 83 17.50 -4.79 7.42
CA GLY A 83 17.15 -5.85 6.49
C GLY A 83 16.87 -7.16 7.22
N PRO A 84 16.02 -8.05 6.66
CA PRO A 84 15.64 -9.29 7.28
C PRO A 84 16.81 -10.29 7.35
N THR A 85 16.84 -11.07 8.44
CA THR A 85 17.82 -12.13 8.65
C THR A 85 17.09 -13.44 8.85
N ASP A 86 17.49 -14.49 8.12
CA ASP A 86 16.93 -15.84 8.26
C ASP A 86 17.58 -16.58 9.46
N VAL A 87 17.18 -16.17 10.68
CA VAL A 87 17.70 -16.74 11.93
C VAL A 87 17.31 -18.21 12.10
N LEU A 88 16.09 -18.56 11.65
CA LEU A 88 15.53 -19.90 11.80
C LEU A 88 15.96 -20.86 10.69
N LYS A 89 16.64 -20.37 9.66
CA LYS A 89 16.98 -21.14 8.46
C LYS A 89 15.74 -21.84 7.86
N PHE A 90 14.59 -21.08 7.85
CA PHE A 90 13.31 -21.62 7.45
C PHE A 90 13.33 -22.07 5.98
N LYS A 91 12.77 -23.26 5.77
CA LYS A 91 12.59 -23.85 4.45
C LYS A 91 11.26 -24.60 4.37
N ASP A 92 10.44 -24.23 3.42
CA ASP A 92 9.31 -25.01 2.92
C ASP A 92 9.67 -25.52 1.50
N GLN A 93 8.90 -25.18 0.47
CA GLN A 93 9.26 -25.43 -0.94
C GLN A 93 10.48 -24.61 -1.38
N LYS A 94 10.73 -23.45 -0.75
CA LYS A 94 11.88 -22.56 -1.01
C LYS A 94 12.46 -22.08 0.31
N LYS A 95 13.78 -21.82 0.34
CA LYS A 95 14.42 -21.21 1.52
C LYS A 95 13.88 -19.78 1.72
N TYR A 96 13.74 -19.36 2.96
CA TYR A 96 13.32 -17.99 3.28
C TYR A 96 14.31 -16.94 2.75
N SER A 97 15.60 -17.21 2.88
CA SER A 97 16.67 -16.39 2.30
C SER A 97 16.52 -16.15 0.80
N ASP A 98 16.04 -17.15 0.04
CA ASP A 98 15.83 -17.02 -1.40
C ASP A 98 14.57 -16.18 -1.71
N ARG A 99 13.53 -16.32 -0.86
CA ARG A 99 12.32 -15.48 -0.96
C ARG A 99 12.65 -14.01 -0.69
N ILE A 100 13.46 -13.71 0.34
CA ILE A 100 13.93 -12.36 0.64
C ILE A 100 14.64 -11.75 -0.56
N LYS A 101 15.66 -12.44 -1.11
CA LYS A 101 16.41 -11.96 -2.27
C LYS A 101 15.53 -11.71 -3.48
N ALA A 102 14.58 -12.61 -3.74
CA ALA A 102 13.64 -12.46 -4.84
C ALA A 102 12.72 -11.24 -4.64
N ALA A 103 12.19 -11.04 -3.43
CA ALA A 103 11.36 -9.88 -3.10
C ALA A 103 12.14 -8.57 -3.21
N GLN A 104 13.36 -8.52 -2.65
CA GLN A 104 14.25 -7.35 -2.75
C GLN A 104 14.56 -6.99 -4.21
N LYS A 105 14.87 -7.99 -5.05
CA LYS A 105 15.12 -7.78 -6.49
C LYS A 105 13.87 -7.26 -7.22
N ALA A 106 12.70 -7.79 -6.90
CA ALA A 106 11.44 -7.43 -7.57
C ALA A 106 10.94 -6.04 -7.15
N THR A 107 11.17 -5.66 -5.89
CA THR A 107 10.59 -4.43 -5.32
C THR A 107 11.58 -3.27 -5.24
N GLY A 108 12.87 -3.55 -5.16
CA GLY A 108 13.91 -2.56 -4.84
C GLY A 108 13.95 -2.21 -3.33
N GLU A 109 13.02 -2.74 -2.53
CA GLU A 109 12.94 -2.45 -1.10
C GLU A 109 13.63 -3.53 -0.27
N ARG A 110 14.11 -3.16 0.92
CA ARG A 110 14.77 -4.10 1.83
C ARG A 110 13.81 -4.99 2.61
N ASP A 111 12.63 -4.44 2.94
CA ASP A 111 11.53 -5.17 3.61
C ASP A 111 10.19 -4.49 3.31
N ALA A 112 9.10 -5.06 3.83
CA ALA A 112 7.73 -4.71 3.51
C ALA A 112 7.23 -3.37 4.09
N LEU A 113 7.93 -2.72 5.00
CA LEU A 113 7.55 -1.43 5.57
C LEU A 113 8.57 -0.35 5.21
N ILE A 114 8.09 0.76 4.68
CA ILE A 114 8.86 1.99 4.53
C ILE A 114 8.37 2.99 5.57
N SER A 115 9.30 3.64 6.27
CA SER A 115 9.01 4.66 7.28
C SER A 115 9.75 5.93 6.95
N LEU A 116 9.04 7.05 6.81
CA LEU A 116 9.59 8.36 6.50
C LEU A 116 9.21 9.38 7.57
N GLN A 117 10.15 10.23 7.95
CA GLN A 117 9.86 11.51 8.54
C GLN A 117 9.73 12.54 7.43
N GLY A 118 8.80 13.48 7.55
CA GLY A 118 8.61 14.57 6.60
C GLY A 118 7.66 15.62 7.14
N THR A 119 7.02 16.35 6.25
CA THR A 119 5.93 17.28 6.58
C THR A 119 4.67 16.93 5.80
N LEU A 120 3.53 17.31 6.35
CA LEU A 120 2.22 17.27 5.71
C LEU A 120 1.60 18.66 5.79
N LYS A 121 1.45 19.34 4.65
CA LYS A 121 1.03 20.75 4.60
C LYS A 121 1.86 21.62 5.57
N GLY A 122 3.19 21.49 5.48
CA GLY A 122 4.19 22.23 6.27
C GLY A 122 4.35 21.78 7.73
N ARG A 123 3.61 20.77 8.20
CA ARG A 123 3.65 20.31 9.61
C ARG A 123 4.44 19.02 9.75
N PRO A 124 5.31 18.91 10.78
CA PRO A 124 6.07 17.68 11.01
C PRO A 124 5.18 16.46 11.18
N LEU A 125 5.56 15.38 10.51
CA LEU A 125 4.84 14.12 10.51
C LEU A 125 5.80 12.94 10.33
N VAL A 126 5.50 11.83 10.99
CA VAL A 126 6.10 10.53 10.66
C VAL A 126 5.04 9.67 9.98
N ALA A 127 5.38 9.09 8.83
CA ALA A 127 4.47 8.24 8.08
C ALA A 127 5.13 6.92 7.70
N CYS A 128 4.35 5.83 7.81
CA CYS A 128 4.75 4.49 7.41
C CYS A 128 3.80 3.95 6.33
N ALA A 129 4.30 3.14 5.42
CA ALA A 129 3.46 2.40 4.48
C ALA A 129 3.99 1.00 4.25
N PHE A 130 3.08 0.04 4.23
CA PHE A 130 3.36 -1.34 3.84
C PHE A 130 3.43 -1.47 2.31
N ASP A 131 4.44 -2.18 1.82
CA ASP A 131 4.53 -2.57 0.41
C ASP A 131 4.03 -4.01 0.23
N PHE A 132 2.83 -4.16 -0.28
CA PHE A 132 2.22 -5.48 -0.50
C PHE A 132 3.01 -6.33 -1.51
N ALA A 133 3.73 -5.70 -2.43
CA ALA A 133 4.57 -6.41 -3.39
C ALA A 133 5.76 -7.13 -2.72
N PHE A 134 6.18 -6.69 -1.53
CA PHE A 134 7.21 -7.39 -0.74
C PHE A 134 6.57 -8.49 0.11
N MET A 135 6.61 -9.71 -0.36
CA MET A 135 6.11 -10.91 0.35
C MET A 135 4.70 -10.74 0.94
N GLY A 136 3.76 -10.13 0.16
CA GLY A 136 2.40 -9.89 0.59
C GLY A 136 2.28 -8.86 1.72
N GLY A 137 3.23 -7.94 1.85
CA GLY A 137 3.24 -6.95 2.93
C GLY A 137 3.39 -7.56 4.32
N SER A 138 3.88 -8.80 4.44
CA SER A 138 3.89 -9.53 5.70
C SER A 138 4.81 -8.92 6.75
N MET A 139 4.30 -8.83 7.99
CA MET A 139 5.02 -8.29 9.13
C MET A 139 6.04 -9.29 9.67
N GLY A 140 7.32 -9.06 9.42
CA GLY A 140 8.44 -9.71 10.08
C GLY A 140 9.12 -8.80 11.10
N SER A 141 10.24 -9.24 11.65
CA SER A 141 11.03 -8.51 12.66
C SER A 141 11.44 -7.10 12.22
N VAL A 142 11.83 -6.94 10.94
CA VAL A 142 12.21 -5.63 10.38
C VAL A 142 11.02 -4.69 10.29
N VAL A 143 9.84 -5.19 9.92
CA VAL A 143 8.61 -4.37 9.88
C VAL A 143 8.28 -3.82 11.26
N GLY A 144 8.28 -4.69 12.29
CA GLY A 144 8.01 -4.28 13.65
C GLY A 144 9.06 -3.31 14.19
N GLU A 145 10.35 -3.52 13.85
CA GLU A 145 11.43 -2.60 14.22
C GLU A 145 11.27 -1.23 13.56
N ARG A 146 11.06 -1.18 12.24
CA ARG A 146 10.87 0.09 11.52
C ARG A 146 9.65 0.87 12.02
N PHE A 147 8.56 0.16 12.37
CA PHE A 147 7.40 0.81 12.97
C PHE A 147 7.71 1.37 14.37
N ALA A 148 8.42 0.61 15.20
CA ALA A 148 8.82 1.08 16.54
C ALA A 148 9.76 2.29 16.44
N LEU A 149 10.75 2.28 15.56
CA LEU A 149 11.63 3.42 15.31
C LEU A 149 10.87 4.65 14.78
N ALA A 150 9.86 4.43 13.93
CA ALA A 150 8.99 5.51 13.47
C ALA A 150 8.19 6.14 14.62
N ALA A 151 7.64 5.32 15.51
CA ALA A 151 6.96 5.80 16.71
C ALA A 151 7.91 6.53 17.67
N GLU A 152 9.13 6.02 17.85
CA GLU A 152 10.17 6.68 18.66
C GLU A 152 10.56 8.02 18.05
N ARG A 153 10.73 8.07 16.73
CA ARG A 153 11.03 9.33 16.06
C ARG A 153 9.88 10.34 16.18
N ALA A 154 8.63 9.89 16.07
CA ALA A 154 7.46 10.74 16.30
C ALA A 154 7.46 11.33 17.74
N LEU A 155 7.80 10.51 18.75
CA LEU A 155 7.98 10.96 20.14
C LEU A 155 9.08 12.02 20.28
N GLU A 156 10.24 11.78 19.67
CA GLU A 156 11.40 12.70 19.74
C GLU A 156 11.09 14.10 19.20
N ILE A 157 10.35 14.17 18.09
CA ILE A 157 10.03 15.44 17.42
C ILE A 157 8.66 15.99 17.81
N GLY A 158 7.94 15.32 18.71
CA GLY A 158 6.61 15.74 19.16
C GLY A 158 5.57 15.77 18.04
N SER A 159 5.65 14.85 17.05
CA SER A 159 4.77 14.80 15.89
C SER A 159 3.82 13.60 15.93
N PRO A 160 2.69 13.66 15.20
CA PRO A 160 1.83 12.50 15.01
C PRO A 160 2.48 11.41 14.15
N LEU A 161 1.90 10.21 14.20
CA LEU A 161 2.26 9.06 13.35
C LEU A 161 1.07 8.68 12.47
N VAL A 162 1.35 8.37 11.20
CA VAL A 162 0.36 7.80 10.26
C VAL A 162 0.89 6.50 9.68
N CYS A 163 0.06 5.46 9.56
CA CYS A 163 0.46 4.20 8.95
C CYS A 163 -0.56 3.71 7.93
N PHE A 164 -0.09 3.49 6.71
CA PHE A 164 -0.86 2.85 5.64
C PHE A 164 -0.60 1.35 5.65
N SER A 165 -1.62 0.55 5.95
CA SER A 165 -1.51 -0.90 6.02
C SER A 165 -1.97 -1.56 4.72
N ALA A 166 -1.11 -2.43 4.15
CA ALA A 166 -1.41 -3.31 3.02
C ALA A 166 -0.67 -4.64 3.24
N THR A 167 -1.36 -5.65 3.79
CA THR A 167 -0.67 -6.82 4.34
C THR A 167 -1.53 -8.06 4.44
N GLY A 168 -0.91 -9.23 4.23
CA GLY A 168 -1.47 -10.54 4.55
C GLY A 168 -1.29 -10.98 6.02
N GLY A 169 -0.65 -10.16 6.88
CA GLY A 169 -0.48 -10.44 8.31
C GLY A 169 0.94 -10.78 8.73
N ALA A 170 1.10 -11.60 9.77
CA ALA A 170 2.41 -11.99 10.31
C ALA A 170 3.19 -12.90 9.34
N ARG A 171 4.50 -12.69 9.21
CA ARG A 171 5.38 -13.44 8.32
C ARG A 171 5.65 -14.84 8.85
N MET A 172 5.07 -15.86 8.22
CA MET A 172 5.19 -17.26 8.65
C MET A 172 6.63 -17.73 8.77
N GLN A 173 7.51 -17.31 7.88
CA GLN A 173 8.91 -17.73 7.82
C GLN A 173 9.74 -17.29 9.03
N GLU A 174 9.26 -16.29 9.77
CA GLU A 174 9.89 -15.82 11.01
C GLU A 174 9.20 -16.36 12.27
N SER A 175 8.14 -17.20 12.13
CA SER A 175 7.48 -17.88 13.23
C SER A 175 7.14 -16.94 14.41
N LEU A 176 7.55 -17.29 15.63
CA LEU A 176 7.31 -16.50 16.85
C LEU A 176 7.88 -15.07 16.76
N PHE A 177 8.99 -14.85 16.07
CA PHE A 177 9.56 -13.51 15.94
C PHE A 177 8.58 -12.55 15.25
N SER A 178 7.84 -13.00 14.24
CA SER A 178 6.81 -12.18 13.60
C SER A 178 5.61 -11.91 14.50
N LEU A 179 5.20 -12.87 15.32
CA LEU A 179 4.11 -12.69 16.30
C LEU A 179 4.49 -11.70 17.40
N MET A 180 5.74 -11.73 17.86
CA MET A 180 6.24 -10.78 18.87
C MET A 180 6.25 -9.33 18.38
N GLN A 181 6.19 -9.09 17.06
CA GLN A 181 6.07 -7.73 16.52
C GLN A 181 4.72 -7.09 16.85
N MET A 182 3.65 -7.87 17.02
CA MET A 182 2.36 -7.36 17.48
C MET A 182 2.50 -6.68 18.84
N ALA A 183 3.15 -7.35 19.81
CA ALA A 183 3.40 -6.77 21.14
C ALA A 183 4.33 -5.54 21.05
N LYS A 184 5.39 -5.60 20.23
CA LYS A 184 6.35 -4.52 20.06
C LYS A 184 5.72 -3.26 19.50
N THR A 185 4.92 -3.38 18.44
CA THR A 185 4.23 -2.24 17.82
C THR A 185 3.15 -1.66 18.74
N SER A 186 2.42 -2.51 19.47
CA SER A 186 1.44 -2.07 20.46
C SER A 186 2.10 -1.30 21.63
N ALA A 187 3.27 -1.76 22.11
CA ALA A 187 4.03 -1.05 23.12
C ALA A 187 4.53 0.32 22.64
N ALA A 188 4.96 0.42 21.38
CA ALA A 188 5.35 1.69 20.78
C ALA A 188 4.16 2.67 20.70
N LEU A 189 2.98 2.20 20.29
CA LEU A 189 1.75 3.00 20.26
C LEU A 189 1.30 3.43 21.67
N ALA A 190 1.46 2.57 22.68
CA ALA A 190 1.16 2.94 24.07
C ALA A 190 2.01 4.14 24.55
N ARG A 191 3.28 4.23 24.11
CA ARG A 191 4.16 5.37 24.39
C ARG A 191 3.68 6.65 23.70
N LEU A 192 3.26 6.58 22.42
CA LEU A 192 2.66 7.73 21.71
C LEU A 192 1.41 8.23 22.43
N ARG A 193 0.51 7.32 22.81
CA ARG A 193 -0.70 7.63 23.54
C ARG A 193 -0.41 8.30 24.90
N ALA A 194 0.58 7.81 25.65
CA ALA A 194 1.01 8.42 26.90
C ALA A 194 1.53 9.85 26.71
N ALA A 195 2.20 10.12 25.57
CA ALA A 195 2.66 11.43 25.15
C ALA A 195 1.57 12.31 24.51
N LYS A 196 0.34 11.79 24.36
CA LYS A 196 -0.80 12.47 23.70
C LYS A 196 -0.51 12.85 22.24
N LEU A 197 0.30 12.07 21.56
CA LEU A 197 0.59 12.23 20.13
C LEU A 197 -0.34 11.31 19.32
N PRO A 198 -1.10 11.84 18.36
CA PRO A 198 -2.06 11.07 17.60
C PRO A 198 -1.40 10.00 16.72
N TYR A 199 -2.07 8.86 16.64
CA TYR A 199 -1.80 7.82 15.66
C TYR A 199 -3.02 7.64 14.75
N ILE A 200 -2.89 7.90 13.45
CA ILE A 200 -3.92 7.62 12.46
C ILE A 200 -3.54 6.36 11.68
N SER A 201 -4.40 5.37 11.71
CA SER A 201 -4.29 4.17 10.88
C SER A 201 -5.11 4.31 9.61
N VAL A 202 -4.50 4.05 8.46
CA VAL A 202 -5.17 4.03 7.16
C VAL A 202 -5.06 2.63 6.59
N MET A 203 -6.17 1.88 6.63
CA MET A 203 -6.21 0.51 6.16
C MET A 203 -6.55 0.45 4.68
N THR A 204 -5.72 -0.23 3.90
CA THR A 204 -5.89 -0.39 2.45
C THR A 204 -6.07 -1.86 2.09
N HIS A 205 -6.36 -2.15 0.82
CA HIS A 205 -6.61 -3.50 0.36
C HIS A 205 -5.30 -4.29 0.11
N PRO A 206 -5.15 -5.50 0.70
CA PRO A 206 -5.83 -6.04 1.87
C PRO A 206 -5.11 -5.68 3.18
N THR A 207 -5.81 -5.65 4.32
CA THR A 207 -5.20 -5.52 5.66
C THR A 207 -5.72 -6.65 6.54
N THR A 208 -4.89 -7.69 6.78
CA THR A 208 -5.35 -8.91 7.45
C THR A 208 -4.36 -9.43 8.49
N GLY A 209 -4.79 -10.45 9.24
CA GLY A 209 -3.97 -11.26 10.14
C GLY A 209 -3.43 -10.50 11.35
N GLY A 210 -2.18 -10.78 11.72
CA GLY A 210 -1.54 -10.18 12.89
C GLY A 210 -1.39 -8.66 12.84
N VAL A 211 -1.38 -8.05 11.64
CA VAL A 211 -1.30 -6.59 11.51
C VAL A 211 -2.64 -5.95 11.81
N SER A 212 -3.77 -6.50 11.29
CA SER A 212 -5.10 -6.02 11.68
C SER A 212 -5.37 -6.21 13.17
N ALA A 213 -4.92 -7.35 13.74
CA ALA A 213 -5.05 -7.63 15.18
C ALA A 213 -4.06 -6.86 16.07
N SER A 214 -3.30 -5.91 15.53
CA SER A 214 -2.37 -5.06 16.26
C SER A 214 -2.38 -3.63 15.73
N LEU A 215 -1.29 -3.15 15.15
CA LEU A 215 -1.09 -1.74 14.81
C LEU A 215 -2.18 -1.16 13.90
N ALA A 216 -2.78 -1.94 13.00
CA ALA A 216 -3.76 -1.39 12.06
C ALA A 216 -5.12 -1.03 12.68
N MET A 217 -5.52 -1.68 13.78
CA MET A 217 -6.78 -1.38 14.48
C MET A 217 -6.57 -0.62 15.80
N LEU A 218 -5.36 -0.10 16.05
CA LEU A 218 -5.01 0.63 17.26
C LEU A 218 -4.87 2.15 17.03
N GLY A 219 -5.37 2.66 15.91
CA GLY A 219 -5.42 4.10 15.63
C GLY A 219 -6.32 4.84 16.60
N ASP A 220 -5.97 6.08 16.93
CA ASP A 220 -6.91 7.01 17.53
C ASP A 220 -8.02 7.36 16.56
N ILE A 221 -7.73 7.28 15.26
CA ILE A 221 -8.69 7.27 14.14
C ILE A 221 -8.27 6.17 13.16
N ASN A 222 -9.24 5.33 12.78
CA ASN A 222 -9.10 4.23 11.85
C ASN A 222 -9.80 4.56 10.54
N LEU A 223 -9.04 4.93 9.51
CA LEU A 223 -9.54 5.18 8.17
C LEU A 223 -9.38 3.93 7.30
N ALA A 224 -10.23 3.79 6.29
CA ALA A 224 -10.07 2.75 5.27
C ALA A 224 -10.26 3.32 3.86
N GLU A 225 -9.57 2.75 2.87
CA GLU A 225 -9.90 2.97 1.46
C GLU A 225 -11.20 2.25 1.09
N PRO A 226 -11.97 2.75 0.10
CA PRO A 226 -13.18 2.08 -0.38
C PRO A 226 -12.91 0.62 -0.77
N GLU A 227 -13.85 -0.26 -0.43
CA GLU A 227 -13.83 -1.69 -0.75
C GLU A 227 -12.62 -2.48 -0.24
N ALA A 228 -11.81 -1.90 0.64
CA ALA A 228 -10.66 -2.58 1.21
C ALA A 228 -11.10 -3.82 2.01
N LEU A 229 -10.44 -4.95 1.79
CA LEU A 229 -10.61 -6.15 2.59
C LEU A 229 -9.82 -6.00 3.89
N ILE A 230 -10.52 -5.95 5.01
CA ILE A 230 -9.91 -5.75 6.33
C ILE A 230 -10.51 -6.78 7.28
N GLY A 231 -9.66 -7.59 7.89
CA GLY A 231 -10.11 -8.63 8.81
C GLY A 231 -8.96 -9.42 9.40
N PHE A 232 -9.24 -10.31 10.35
CA PHE A 232 -8.20 -11.17 10.93
C PHE A 232 -7.95 -12.38 10.02
N ALA A 233 -8.89 -13.32 9.94
CA ALA A 233 -8.82 -14.42 8.99
C ALA A 233 -9.41 -13.99 7.65
N GLY A 234 -8.76 -14.40 6.54
CA GLY A 234 -9.32 -14.16 5.21
C GLY A 234 -10.63 -14.91 4.98
N PRO A 235 -11.55 -14.42 4.12
CA PRO A 235 -12.85 -15.01 3.88
C PRO A 235 -12.80 -16.52 3.59
N ARG A 236 -11.88 -16.96 2.73
CA ARG A 236 -11.70 -18.39 2.40
C ARG A 236 -11.39 -19.26 3.62
N VAL A 237 -10.59 -18.74 4.56
CA VAL A 237 -10.24 -19.49 5.78
C VAL A 237 -11.46 -19.62 6.67
N ILE A 238 -12.27 -18.57 6.80
CA ILE A 238 -13.49 -18.58 7.59
C ILE A 238 -14.49 -19.58 6.98
N GLU A 239 -14.78 -19.48 5.68
CA GLU A 239 -15.70 -20.37 4.97
C GLU A 239 -15.30 -21.85 5.08
N GLN A 240 -14.00 -22.14 4.94
CA GLN A 240 -13.49 -23.51 5.07
C GLN A 240 -13.56 -24.04 6.52
N THR A 241 -13.43 -23.16 7.51
CA THR A 241 -13.44 -23.56 8.92
C THR A 241 -14.85 -23.69 9.47
N VAL A 242 -15.71 -22.70 9.18
CA VAL A 242 -17.09 -22.66 9.67
C VAL A 242 -18.04 -23.44 8.74
N ARG A 243 -17.65 -23.62 7.47
CA ARG A 243 -18.42 -24.27 6.40
C ARG A 243 -19.74 -23.56 6.09
N GLU A 244 -19.75 -22.25 6.23
CA GLU A 244 -20.86 -21.37 5.89
C GLU A 244 -20.46 -20.37 4.81
N THR A 245 -21.44 -19.92 4.04
CA THR A 245 -21.24 -18.84 3.05
C THR A 245 -21.30 -17.50 3.78
N LEU A 246 -20.29 -16.66 3.57
CA LEU A 246 -20.22 -15.35 4.18
C LEU A 246 -21.18 -14.37 3.51
N PRO A 247 -21.77 -13.42 4.24
CA PRO A 247 -22.59 -12.35 3.67
C PRO A 247 -21.84 -11.56 2.58
N GLU A 248 -22.59 -11.04 1.61
CA GLU A 248 -22.02 -10.13 0.62
C GLU A 248 -21.41 -8.91 1.31
N GLY A 249 -20.23 -8.49 0.84
CA GLY A 249 -19.51 -7.36 1.43
C GLY A 249 -18.83 -7.65 2.77
N PHE A 250 -18.89 -8.87 3.29
CA PHE A 250 -18.24 -9.23 4.55
C PHE A 250 -16.75 -8.87 4.57
N GLN A 251 -16.30 -8.24 5.67
CA GLN A 251 -14.94 -7.71 5.85
C GLN A 251 -14.53 -6.61 4.85
N ARG A 252 -15.45 -6.02 4.10
CA ARG A 252 -15.17 -4.81 3.32
C ARG A 252 -15.27 -3.58 4.21
N SER A 253 -14.57 -2.52 3.83
CA SER A 253 -14.58 -1.25 4.55
C SER A 253 -15.99 -0.72 4.79
N GLU A 254 -16.92 -0.87 3.83
CA GLU A 254 -18.32 -0.49 3.94
C GLU A 254 -19.03 -1.25 5.07
N PHE A 255 -18.85 -2.56 5.10
CA PHE A 255 -19.38 -3.40 6.18
C PHE A 255 -18.82 -3.00 7.55
N LEU A 256 -17.51 -2.70 7.60
CA LEU A 256 -16.83 -2.38 8.85
C LEU A 256 -17.23 -1.03 9.42
N VAL A 257 -17.47 -0.01 8.59
CA VAL A 257 -17.95 1.30 9.06
C VAL A 257 -19.36 1.21 9.57
N GLU A 258 -20.24 0.43 8.94
CA GLU A 258 -21.60 0.19 9.40
C GLU A 258 -21.65 -0.51 10.77
N HIS A 259 -20.66 -1.37 11.05
CA HIS A 259 -20.53 -2.08 12.32
C HIS A 259 -19.64 -1.37 13.36
N GLY A 260 -19.20 -0.16 13.09
CA GLY A 260 -18.40 0.65 14.02
C GLY A 260 -16.97 0.12 14.26
N ALA A 261 -16.45 -0.74 13.38
CA ALA A 261 -15.09 -1.25 13.47
C ALA A 261 -14.04 -0.29 12.92
N ILE A 262 -14.43 0.62 12.02
CA ILE A 262 -13.62 1.73 11.52
C ILE A 262 -14.43 3.03 11.60
N ASP A 263 -13.72 4.16 11.62
CA ASP A 263 -14.35 5.47 11.81
C ASP A 263 -14.84 6.08 10.50
N GLN A 264 -14.10 5.89 9.40
CA GLN A 264 -14.43 6.52 8.12
C GLN A 264 -13.80 5.79 6.94
N ILE A 265 -14.54 5.79 5.79
CA ILE A 265 -14.01 5.45 4.47
C ILE A 265 -13.55 6.75 3.81
N CYS A 266 -12.36 6.73 3.21
CA CYS A 266 -11.77 7.87 2.53
C CYS A 266 -11.15 7.46 1.20
N ASP A 267 -11.51 8.16 0.11
CA ASP A 267 -10.86 7.97 -1.18
C ASP A 267 -9.38 8.34 -1.10
N ARG A 268 -8.52 7.55 -1.74
CA ARG A 268 -7.07 7.74 -1.72
C ARG A 268 -6.66 9.16 -2.11
N ARG A 269 -7.36 9.76 -3.05
CA ARG A 269 -7.10 11.10 -3.57
C ARG A 269 -7.37 12.19 -2.53
N GLU A 270 -8.21 11.90 -1.54
CA GLU A 270 -8.63 12.83 -0.48
C GLU A 270 -7.90 12.58 0.85
N ILE A 271 -7.21 11.43 1.00
CA ILE A 271 -6.58 11.03 2.28
C ILE A 271 -5.61 12.09 2.78
N ARG A 272 -4.82 12.72 1.90
CA ARG A 272 -3.83 13.73 2.27
C ARG A 272 -4.49 14.89 3.02
N ASP A 273 -5.55 15.44 2.47
CA ASP A 273 -6.27 16.58 3.03
C ASP A 273 -7.06 16.17 4.27
N ARG A 274 -7.74 15.03 4.20
CA ARG A 274 -8.51 14.51 5.33
C ARG A 274 -7.64 14.24 6.55
N VAL A 275 -6.49 13.61 6.37
CA VAL A 275 -5.55 13.35 7.48
C VAL A 275 -4.99 14.65 8.03
N ALA A 276 -4.65 15.63 7.17
CA ALA A 276 -4.17 16.93 7.62
C ALA A 276 -5.21 17.66 8.49
N ASP A 277 -6.50 17.63 8.11
CA ASP A 277 -7.60 18.19 8.89
C ASP A 277 -7.79 17.48 10.24
N LEU A 278 -7.80 16.15 10.24
CA LEU A 278 -7.94 15.35 11.44
C LEU A 278 -6.79 15.59 12.44
N LEU A 279 -5.56 15.64 11.92
CA LEU A 279 -4.39 15.93 12.76
C LEU A 279 -4.42 17.34 13.30
N ALA A 280 -4.88 18.33 12.54
CA ALA A 280 -5.07 19.69 13.04
C ALA A 280 -6.04 19.72 14.24
N LEU A 281 -7.16 19.00 14.12
CA LEU A 281 -8.15 18.88 15.19
C LEU A 281 -7.55 18.20 16.44
N LEU A 282 -6.92 17.04 16.27
CA LEU A 282 -6.35 16.26 17.38
C LEU A 282 -5.19 16.97 18.08
N MET A 283 -4.38 17.71 17.32
CA MET A 283 -3.25 18.50 17.83
C MET A 283 -3.67 19.90 18.29
N LYS A 284 -4.98 20.25 18.23
CA LYS A 284 -5.51 21.58 18.55
C LYS A 284 -4.81 22.72 17.81
N GLN A 285 -4.57 22.51 16.53
CA GLN A 285 -3.94 23.47 15.63
C GLN A 285 -4.98 24.04 14.65
N PRO A 286 -4.77 25.22 14.06
CA PRO A 286 -5.61 25.73 12.99
C PRO A 286 -5.72 24.73 11.84
N ARG A 287 -6.82 24.80 11.07
CA ARG A 287 -6.93 23.98 9.84
C ARG A 287 -5.80 24.38 8.88
N PRO A 288 -5.13 23.40 8.20
CA PRO A 288 -4.14 23.73 7.18
C PRO A 288 -4.81 24.49 6.03
N VAL A 289 -4.16 25.54 5.55
CA VAL A 289 -4.60 26.29 4.36
C VAL A 289 -3.82 25.72 3.18
N ASP A 290 -4.47 25.54 2.03
CA ASP A 290 -3.76 25.14 0.81
C ASP A 290 -2.89 26.29 0.32
N GLU A 291 -1.68 25.99 -0.17
CA GLU A 291 -0.70 27.01 -0.62
C GLU A 291 -1.25 27.96 -1.69
N VAL A 292 -2.35 27.61 -2.36
CA VAL A 292 -3.02 28.44 -3.38
C VAL A 292 -3.82 29.60 -2.76
N GLU A 293 -4.27 29.51 -1.51
CA GLU A 293 -5.02 30.59 -0.84
C GLU A 293 -4.13 31.69 -0.25
N VAL A 294 -2.82 31.45 -0.13
CA VAL A 294 -1.88 32.43 0.47
C VAL A 294 -1.33 33.42 -0.57
N ALA A 295 -1.53 33.17 -1.87
CA ALA A 295 -1.05 33.98 -2.98
C ALA A 295 -2.12 34.93 -3.59
N ALA A 296 -3.30 35.04 -2.99
CA ALA A 296 -4.36 35.96 -3.35
C ALA A 296 -4.53 37.05 -2.27
#